data_74fad9fd3db3e340bec9e5ea990bede6
#
_entry.id   74fad9fd3db3e340bec9e5ea990bede6
#
_cell.length_a   1.000
_cell.length_b   1.000
_cell.length_c   1.000
_cell.angle_alpha   90.00
_cell.angle_beta   90.00
_cell.angle_gamma   90.00
#
_symmetry.space_group_name_H-M   'P 1'
#
loop_
_entity.id
_entity.type
_entity.pdbx_description
1 polymer ?
#
loop_
_entity_poly.entity_id
_entity_poly.type
_entity_poly.pdbx_seq_one_letter_code
_entity_poly.pdbx_strand_id
1 'polypeptide(L)'
;MKRKEIEFNAEDLVGSVEALARHAAGKEKLTLRTKTLTLPRSVKPIKPKEIVAIREQLAVSQSVFAQLLNVAKVTAISWEKGRRKPTGAALRLLDLVRKKPKILQEA
;
A
#
# COMPACT_ATOMS: atom_id res chain seq x y z
N MET A 1 1.50 19.62 0.53
CA MET A 1 1.71 20.50 0.33
C MET A 1 1.82 20.94 0.28
N LYS A 2 1.72 20.48 0.25
CA LYS A 2 1.80 21.24 -0.10
C LYS A 2 2.13 21.17 -0.05
N ARG A 3 2.11 20.67 -0.16
CA ARG A 3 2.45 21.02 -0.56
C ARG A 3 2.56 21.13 -0.51
N LYS A 4 2.28 20.92 -0.43
CA LYS A 4 2.48 21.39 -0.88
C LYS A 4 2.78 21.08 -1.01
N GLU A 5 2.69 20.51 -1.30
CA GLU A 5 3.00 20.50 -1.89
C GLU A 5 3.36 20.51 -2.20
N ILE A 6 2.69 20.17 -1.91
CA ILE A 6 3.41 20.65 -2.69
C ILE A 6 3.17 20.71 -3.98
N GLU A 7 2.80 21.51 -4.55
CA GLU A 7 2.83 21.46 -5.85
C GLU A 7 4.18 21.59 -6.31
N PHE A 8 4.51 20.86 -7.23
CA PHE A 8 5.80 20.91 -7.74
C PHE A 8 5.79 21.47 -9.09
N ASN A 9 6.70 22.36 -9.39
CA ASN A 9 7.01 22.52 -10.77
C ASN A 9 8.43 22.05 -10.93
N ALA A 10 8.87 21.88 -12.14
CA ALA A 10 10.17 21.29 -12.37
C ALA A 10 11.30 22.15 -11.82
N GLU A 11 11.14 23.44 -11.92
CA GLU A 11 12.18 24.31 -11.45
C GLU A 11 12.32 24.26 -9.95
N ASP A 12 11.18 24.22 -9.25
CA ASP A 12 11.23 24.12 -7.81
C ASP A 12 11.87 22.80 -7.40
N LEU A 13 11.55 21.75 -8.12
CA LEU A 13 12.12 20.47 -7.78
C LEU A 13 13.62 20.47 -7.99
N VAL A 14 14.06 21.00 -9.10
CA VAL A 14 15.49 21.03 -9.39
C VAL A 14 16.21 21.89 -8.38
N GLY A 15 15.65 23.05 -8.05
CA GLY A 15 16.24 23.91 -7.06
C GLY A 15 16.34 23.24 -5.72
N SER A 16 15.30 22.50 -5.36
CA SER A 16 15.31 21.80 -4.10
C SER A 16 16.37 20.72 -4.07
N VAL A 17 16.51 20.01 -5.17
CA VAL A 17 17.50 18.96 -5.24
C VAL A 17 18.89 19.54 -5.15
N GLU A 18 19.13 20.65 -5.82
CA GLU A 18 20.44 21.29 -5.75
C GLU A 18 20.75 21.79 -4.35
N ALA A 19 19.75 22.36 -3.70
CA ALA A 19 19.95 22.81 -2.34
C ALA A 19 20.24 21.64 -1.41
N LEU A 20 19.54 20.55 -1.60
CA LEU A 20 19.80 19.37 -0.80
C LEU A 20 21.15 18.78 -1.08
N ALA A 21 21.58 18.83 -2.32
CA ALA A 21 22.89 18.33 -2.67
C ALA A 21 23.97 19.16 -1.98
N ARG A 22 23.79 20.46 -1.94
CA ARG A 22 24.75 21.31 -1.25
C ARG A 22 24.75 21.03 0.23
N HIS A 23 23.57 20.81 0.79
CA HIS A 23 23.50 20.42 2.18
C HIS A 23 24.19 19.10 2.40
N ALA A 24 23.98 18.16 1.53
CA ALA A 24 24.57 16.86 1.68
C ALA A 24 26.07 16.91 1.62
N ALA A 25 26.59 17.81 0.83
CA ALA A 25 28.03 17.99 0.79
C ALA A 25 28.55 18.47 2.12
N GLY A 26 27.78 19.28 2.80
CA GLY A 26 28.18 19.75 4.09
C GLY A 26 27.58 18.95 5.22
N LYS A 27 26.47 18.33 4.98
CA LYS A 27 25.83 17.57 5.98
C LYS A 27 25.12 16.46 5.38
N GLU A 28 24.99 15.48 6.02
CA GLU A 28 24.47 14.33 5.46
C GLU A 28 23.03 14.20 5.64
N LYS A 29 22.36 15.21 5.95
CA LYS A 29 20.99 15.06 6.15
C LYS A 29 20.26 14.58 4.99
N LEU A 30 20.75 14.80 3.82
CA LEU A 30 20.08 14.29 2.67
C LEU A 30 20.02 12.80 2.69
N THR A 31 21.01 12.20 3.28
CA THR A 31 21.07 10.77 3.30
C THR A 31 20.01 10.17 4.14
N LEU A 32 19.44 10.91 5.01
CA LEU A 32 18.42 10.39 5.79
C LEU A 32 17.37 9.78 5.02
N ARG A 33 16.94 10.45 3.99
CA ARG A 33 15.86 9.95 3.30
C ARG A 33 16.22 8.80 2.50
N THR A 34 17.37 8.80 1.99
CA THR A 34 17.68 7.71 1.12
C THR A 34 17.81 6.43 1.85
N LYS A 35 18.46 6.47 2.96
CA LYS A 35 18.72 5.23 3.57
C LYS A 35 17.53 4.64 4.19
N THR A 36 16.51 5.37 4.39
CA THR A 36 15.40 4.80 5.07
C THR A 36 14.41 4.13 4.16
N LEU A 37 14.56 4.29 2.86
CA LEU A 37 13.62 3.69 1.98
C LEU A 37 14.01 2.29 1.62
N THR A 38 13.57 1.35 2.41
CA THR A 38 13.73 -0.05 2.08
C THR A 38 12.44 -0.51 1.46
N LEU A 39 12.48 -0.89 0.20
CA LEU A 39 11.28 -1.30 -0.49
C LEU A 39 10.83 -2.66 0.02
N PRO A 40 9.54 -2.83 0.26
CA PRO A 40 9.06 -4.13 0.67
C PRO A 40 9.14 -5.10 -0.49
N ARG A 41 9.15 -6.37 -0.16
CA ARG A 41 9.18 -7.39 -1.18
C ARG A 41 7.87 -7.41 -1.93
N SER A 42 7.92 -7.91 -3.16
CA SER A 42 6.70 -8.13 -3.90
C SER A 42 5.85 -9.15 -3.16
N VAL A 43 4.55 -8.98 -3.25
CA VAL A 43 3.64 -9.89 -2.59
C VAL A 43 3.43 -11.11 -3.48
N LYS A 44 3.50 -12.29 -2.88
CA LYS A 44 3.23 -13.51 -3.62
C LYS A 44 1.73 -13.62 -3.86
N PRO A 45 1.34 -14.27 -4.95
CA PRO A 45 -0.09 -14.47 -5.20
C PRO A 45 -0.75 -15.17 -4.02
N ILE A 46 -1.96 -14.75 -3.71
CA ILE A 46 -2.71 -15.33 -2.61
C ILE A 46 -3.77 -16.25 -3.20
N LYS A 47 -3.83 -17.47 -2.65
CA LYS A 47 -4.77 -18.45 -3.16
C LYS A 47 -6.19 -18.14 -2.69
N PRO A 48 -7.21 -18.58 -3.45
CA PRO A 48 -8.59 -18.34 -3.03
C PRO A 48 -8.88 -18.81 -1.61
N LYS A 49 -8.36 -19.96 -1.22
CA LYS A 49 -8.59 -20.46 0.12
C LYS A 49 -8.01 -19.54 1.17
N GLU A 50 -6.89 -18.92 0.87
CA GLU A 50 -6.26 -17.99 1.80
C GLU A 50 -7.10 -16.73 1.94
N ILE A 51 -7.73 -16.30 0.83
CA ILE A 51 -8.59 -15.12 0.89
C ILE A 51 -9.80 -15.40 1.76
N VAL A 52 -10.39 -16.57 1.62
CA VAL A 52 -11.51 -16.97 2.47
C VAL A 52 -11.07 -17.01 3.93
N ALA A 53 -9.88 -17.53 4.18
CA ALA A 53 -9.38 -17.60 5.55
C ALA A 53 -9.18 -16.21 6.14
N ILE A 54 -8.71 -15.26 5.34
CA ILE A 54 -8.56 -13.87 5.81
C ILE A 54 -9.93 -13.32 6.19
N ARG A 55 -10.93 -13.54 5.34
CA ARG A 55 -12.27 -13.05 5.63
C ARG A 55 -12.83 -13.69 6.89
N GLU A 56 -12.63 -14.98 7.04
CA GLU A 56 -13.11 -15.68 8.24
C GLU A 56 -12.40 -15.22 9.50
N GLN A 57 -11.14 -14.89 9.38
CA GLN A 57 -10.39 -14.35 10.51
C GLN A 57 -10.97 -13.01 10.94
N LEU A 58 -11.45 -12.22 9.99
CA LEU A 58 -12.12 -10.97 10.32
C LEU A 58 -13.55 -11.17 10.79
N ALA A 59 -14.09 -12.37 10.61
CA ALA A 59 -15.45 -12.72 11.05
C ALA A 59 -16.51 -11.83 10.39
N VAL A 60 -16.36 -11.61 9.08
CA VAL A 60 -17.29 -10.76 8.34
C VAL A 60 -17.86 -11.50 7.15
N SER A 61 -18.98 -11.02 6.64
CA SER A 61 -19.59 -11.58 5.45
C SER A 61 -18.81 -11.14 4.21
N GLN A 62 -19.13 -11.76 3.07
CA GLN A 62 -18.51 -11.36 1.82
C GLN A 62 -18.80 -9.90 1.49
N SER A 63 -20.02 -9.45 1.75
CA SER A 63 -20.38 -8.06 1.47
C SER A 63 -19.58 -7.10 2.33
N VAL A 64 -19.47 -7.38 3.60
CA VAL A 64 -18.72 -6.52 4.51
C VAL A 64 -17.24 -6.56 4.17
N PHE A 65 -16.74 -7.73 3.83
CA PHE A 65 -15.35 -7.87 3.42
C PHE A 65 -15.04 -6.98 2.21
N ALA A 66 -15.93 -7.01 1.21
CA ALA A 66 -15.75 -6.17 0.04
C ALA A 66 -15.77 -4.70 0.41
N GLN A 67 -16.67 -4.30 1.31
CA GLN A 67 -16.72 -2.90 1.75
C GLN A 67 -15.44 -2.51 2.48
N LEU A 68 -14.93 -3.36 3.32
CA LEU A 68 -13.70 -3.07 4.05
C LEU A 68 -12.53 -2.89 3.09
N LEU A 69 -12.51 -3.65 2.02
CA LEU A 69 -11.44 -3.54 1.03
C LEU A 69 -11.73 -2.49 -0.03
N ASN A 70 -12.91 -1.91 0.02
CA ASN A 70 -13.34 -0.90 -0.96
C ASN A 70 -13.34 -1.45 -2.38
N VAL A 71 -13.87 -2.65 -2.54
CA VAL A 71 -14.03 -3.26 -3.86
C VAL A 71 -15.47 -3.71 -4.03
N ALA A 72 -15.87 -4.00 -5.26
CA ALA A 72 -17.20 -4.48 -5.52
C ALA A 72 -17.36 -5.89 -4.93
N LYS A 73 -18.57 -6.19 -4.46
CA LYS A 73 -18.83 -7.51 -3.89
C LYS A 73 -18.52 -8.61 -4.89
N VAL A 74 -18.87 -8.38 -6.16
CA VAL A 74 -18.61 -9.36 -7.22
C VAL A 74 -17.11 -9.64 -7.33
N THR A 75 -16.29 -8.60 -7.16
CA THR A 75 -14.86 -8.77 -7.23
C THR A 75 -14.35 -9.64 -6.08
N ALA A 76 -14.80 -9.36 -4.87
CA ALA A 76 -14.38 -10.16 -3.72
C ALA A 76 -14.82 -11.61 -3.87
N ILE A 77 -16.04 -11.83 -4.32
CA ILE A 77 -16.53 -13.19 -4.54
C ILE A 77 -15.70 -13.90 -5.61
N SER A 78 -15.37 -13.18 -6.68
CA SER A 78 -14.54 -13.77 -7.74
C SER A 78 -13.16 -14.18 -7.22
N TRP A 79 -12.60 -13.43 -6.32
CA TRP A 79 -11.33 -13.81 -5.72
C TRP A 79 -11.47 -15.10 -4.90
N GLU A 80 -12.54 -15.21 -4.13
CA GLU A 80 -12.75 -16.39 -3.29
C GLU A 80 -13.06 -17.63 -4.11
N LYS A 81 -13.63 -17.45 -5.29
CA LYS A 81 -13.93 -18.57 -6.17
C LYS A 81 -12.84 -18.87 -7.17
N GLY A 82 -11.80 -18.06 -7.17
CA GLY A 82 -10.69 -18.31 -8.07
C GLY A 82 -10.91 -17.86 -9.50
N ARG A 83 -11.99 -17.13 -9.77
CA ARG A 83 -12.25 -16.62 -11.12
C ARG A 83 -11.33 -15.48 -11.48
N ARG A 84 -10.97 -14.69 -10.49
CA ARG A 84 -10.05 -13.58 -10.67
C ARG A 84 -9.02 -13.64 -9.55
N LYS A 85 -7.88 -13.04 -9.78
CA LYS A 85 -6.84 -12.97 -8.78
C LYS A 85 -6.66 -11.53 -8.38
N PRO A 86 -6.52 -11.25 -7.08
CA PRO A 86 -6.20 -9.89 -6.67
C PRO A 86 -4.79 -9.56 -7.16
N THR A 87 -4.62 -8.36 -7.66
CA THR A 87 -3.33 -7.90 -8.16
C THR A 87 -3.10 -6.48 -7.70
N GLY A 88 -1.87 -6.03 -7.82
CA GLY A 88 -1.53 -4.66 -7.51
C GLY A 88 -1.86 -4.30 -6.07
N ALA A 89 -2.52 -3.16 -5.92
CA ALA A 89 -2.84 -2.64 -4.58
C ALA A 89 -3.73 -3.59 -3.79
N ALA A 90 -4.66 -4.28 -4.47
CA ALA A 90 -5.54 -5.22 -3.78
C ALA A 90 -4.75 -6.36 -3.18
N LEU A 91 -3.77 -6.87 -3.90
CA LEU A 91 -2.94 -7.96 -3.41
C LEU A 91 -2.14 -7.50 -2.20
N ARG A 92 -1.56 -6.31 -2.27
CA ARG A 92 -0.81 -5.77 -1.15
C ARG A 92 -1.70 -5.57 0.07
N LEU A 93 -2.91 -5.06 -0.17
CA LEU A 93 -3.84 -4.83 0.93
C LEU A 93 -4.23 -6.13 1.61
N LEU A 94 -4.50 -7.16 0.82
CA LEU A 94 -4.83 -8.47 1.40
C LEU A 94 -3.67 -9.03 2.21
N ASP A 95 -2.46 -8.84 1.74
CA ASP A 95 -1.30 -9.30 2.47
C ASP A 95 -1.16 -8.56 3.80
N LEU A 96 -1.39 -7.25 3.80
CA LEU A 96 -1.34 -6.47 5.03
C LEU A 96 -2.42 -6.90 6.01
N VAL A 97 -3.62 -7.14 5.51
CA VAL A 97 -4.72 -7.57 6.36
C VAL A 97 -4.45 -8.94 6.94
N ARG A 98 -3.83 -9.81 6.15
CA ARG A 98 -3.48 -11.15 6.64
C ARG A 98 -2.51 -11.06 7.81
N LYS A 99 -1.56 -10.15 7.73
CA LYS A 99 -0.57 -9.99 8.78
C LYS A 99 -1.10 -9.20 9.96
N LYS A 100 -1.95 -8.23 9.70
CA LYS A 100 -2.52 -7.38 10.74
C LYS A 100 -4.01 -7.20 10.49
N PRO A 101 -4.82 -8.14 10.94
CA PRO A 101 -6.26 -8.07 10.64
C PRO A 101 -6.95 -6.80 11.13
N LYS A 102 -6.41 -6.18 12.17
CA LYS A 102 -7.04 -4.98 12.72
C LYS A 102 -6.81 -3.73 11.90
N ILE A 103 -5.95 -3.81 10.89
CA ILE A 103 -5.61 -2.61 10.14
C ILE A 103 -6.83 -1.99 9.45
N LEU A 104 -7.78 -2.79 9.01
CA LEU A 104 -8.97 -2.28 8.38
C LEU A 104 -9.95 -1.69 9.39
N GLN A 105 -9.92 -2.18 10.60
CA GLN A 105 -10.82 -1.67 11.62
C GLN A 105 -10.34 -0.34 12.19
N GLU A 106 -9.05 -0.09 12.05
CA GLU A 106 -8.47 1.16 12.52
C GLU A 106 -8.52 2.25 11.47
N ALA A 107 -8.83 1.88 10.25
CA ALA A 107 -8.80 2.83 9.14
C ALA A 107 -9.93 3.86 9.21
#